data_303becf2e1dcf04e13e949c41e69a288
#
_entry.id   303becf2e1dcf04e13e949c41e69a288
#
_cell.length_a   1.000
_cell.length_b   1.000
_cell.length_c   1.000
_cell.angle_alpha   90.00
_cell.angle_beta   90.00
_cell.angle_gamma   90.00
#
_symmetry.space_group_name_H-M   'P 1'
#
loop_
_entity.id
_entity.type
_entity.pdbx_description
1 polymer ?
#
loop_
_entity_poly.entity_id
_entity_poly.type
_entity_poly.pdbx_seq_one_letter_code
_entity_poly.pdbx_strand_id
1 'polypeptide(L)'
;MRSIRWWALLVLFCLFLAACGGGGDKESQGDLGEQAQAACTGSELTEAPELPTGWPDMGEVTYTQQSDQGPTKVVEGYFDGDIEAAHDDFKRELQAAGFTILFDELEDHDSEVSWKGEGRSGQVALREECGSSDKIYVHVTNRPA
;
A
#
# COMPACT_ATOMS: atom_id res chain seq x y z
N MET A 1 -49.68 30.14 -53.85
CA MET A 1 -48.48 30.07 -54.72
C MET A 1 -47.26 30.03 -53.83
N ARG A 2 -46.41 28.97 -54.02
CA ARG A 2 -45.00 28.81 -53.62
C ARG A 2 -44.79 28.66 -52.10
N SER A 3 -44.79 27.48 -51.51
CA SER A 3 -43.91 26.33 -51.67
C SER A 3 -42.42 26.61 -51.37
N ILE A 4 -41.88 25.75 -50.53
CA ILE A 4 -40.57 25.16 -50.69
C ILE A 4 -39.53 25.59 -49.67
N ARG A 5 -39.08 24.54 -48.97
CA ARG A 5 -37.67 24.32 -48.52
C ARG A 5 -37.32 24.74 -47.10
N TRP A 6 -37.84 24.02 -46.22
CA TRP A 6 -37.19 23.81 -44.93
C TRP A 6 -36.85 22.32 -44.76
N TRP A 7 -35.98 21.89 -45.61
CA TRP A 7 -35.33 20.59 -45.49
C TRP A 7 -33.84 20.77 -45.76
N ALA A 8 -33.07 21.18 -44.78
CA ALA A 8 -31.64 21.04 -44.79
C ALA A 8 -30.99 21.68 -43.54
N LEU A 9 -31.33 21.22 -42.33
CA LEU A 9 -30.53 21.53 -41.13
C LEU A 9 -30.78 20.52 -40.00
N LEU A 10 -30.75 19.24 -40.32
CA LEU A 10 -30.92 18.18 -39.35
C LEU A 10 -29.96 17.01 -39.61
N VAL A 11 -28.71 17.32 -39.94
CA VAL A 11 -27.63 16.32 -40.01
C VAL A 11 -26.33 17.02 -39.61
N LEU A 12 -26.19 17.40 -38.37
CA LEU A 12 -24.85 17.67 -37.80
C LEU A 12 -24.90 17.75 -36.27
N PHE A 13 -25.50 16.74 -35.60
CA PHE A 13 -25.44 16.68 -34.14
C PHE A 13 -25.35 15.26 -33.61
N CYS A 14 -24.56 14.42 -34.22
CA CYS A 14 -24.30 13.07 -33.76
C CYS A 14 -22.84 12.66 -33.88
N LEU A 15 -21.90 13.43 -33.35
CA LEU A 15 -20.48 13.02 -33.34
C LEU A 15 -19.68 13.58 -32.18
N PHE A 16 -20.29 13.63 -30.96
CA PHE A 16 -19.51 13.86 -29.74
C PHE A 16 -20.02 13.01 -28.57
N LEU A 17 -20.07 11.70 -28.75
CA LEU A 17 -20.30 10.76 -27.66
C LEU A 17 -19.39 9.54 -27.85
N ALA A 18 -18.11 9.75 -27.79
CA ALA A 18 -17.16 8.66 -27.61
C ALA A 18 -15.82 9.18 -27.10
N ALA A 19 -15.76 9.65 -25.86
CA ALA A 19 -14.49 9.78 -25.13
C ALA A 19 -14.76 9.86 -23.64
N CYS A 20 -15.44 8.86 -23.08
CA CYS A 20 -15.24 8.43 -21.71
C CYS A 20 -14.52 7.09 -21.80
N GLY A 21 -13.28 7.13 -22.23
CA GLY A 21 -12.32 6.06 -22.06
C GLY A 21 -11.90 6.04 -20.60
N GLY A 22 -12.38 5.04 -19.84
CA GLY A 22 -11.84 4.70 -18.55
C GLY A 22 -10.36 4.33 -18.71
N GLY A 23 -9.50 5.22 -18.35
CA GLY A 23 -8.09 5.00 -18.18
C GLY A 23 -7.73 5.46 -16.78
N GLY A 24 -7.72 4.55 -15.82
CA GLY A 24 -7.44 4.95 -14.45
C GLY A 24 -7.00 3.89 -13.46
N ASP A 25 -6.84 2.63 -13.79
CA ASP A 25 -6.53 1.65 -12.74
C ASP A 25 -5.31 0.76 -13.03
N LYS A 26 -4.53 1.03 -14.08
CA LYS A 26 -3.35 0.21 -14.39
C LYS A 26 -2.00 0.83 -14.02
N GLU A 27 -1.93 2.12 -13.80
CA GLU A 27 -0.65 2.77 -13.44
C GLU A 27 -0.31 2.59 -11.96
N SER A 28 -1.32 2.52 -11.09
CA SER A 28 -1.11 2.37 -9.65
C SER A 28 -0.63 0.97 -9.24
N GLN A 29 -1.05 -0.08 -9.92
CA GLN A 29 -0.62 -1.46 -9.61
C GLN A 29 0.79 -1.77 -10.10
N GLY A 30 1.23 -1.18 -11.21
CA GLY A 30 2.59 -1.36 -11.71
C GLY A 30 3.65 -0.73 -10.81
N ASP A 31 3.35 0.43 -10.25
CA ASP A 31 4.26 1.18 -9.36
C ASP A 31 4.44 0.49 -8.00
N LEU A 32 3.36 -0.05 -7.43
CA LEU A 32 3.41 -0.79 -6.17
C LEU A 32 4.21 -2.09 -6.29
N GLY A 33 4.09 -2.83 -7.38
CA GLY A 33 4.85 -4.05 -7.61
C GLY A 33 6.36 -3.79 -7.78
N GLU A 34 6.76 -2.71 -8.45
CA GLU A 34 8.18 -2.31 -8.55
C GLU A 34 8.74 -1.90 -7.18
N GLN A 35 7.97 -1.16 -6.39
CA GLN A 35 8.35 -0.74 -5.04
C GLN A 35 8.53 -1.94 -4.11
N ALA A 36 7.58 -2.88 -4.11
CA ALA A 36 7.69 -4.12 -3.36
C ALA A 36 8.92 -4.94 -3.75
N GLN A 37 9.15 -5.12 -5.06
CA GLN A 37 10.34 -5.83 -5.54
C GLN A 37 11.65 -5.17 -5.10
N ALA A 38 11.72 -3.84 -5.14
CA ALA A 38 12.89 -3.09 -4.69
C ALA A 38 13.12 -3.26 -3.17
N ALA A 39 12.06 -3.25 -2.37
CA ALA A 39 12.13 -3.50 -0.94
C ALA A 39 12.57 -4.94 -0.63
N CYS A 40 11.99 -5.93 -1.32
CA CYS A 40 12.30 -7.36 -1.11
C CYS A 40 13.72 -7.77 -1.51
N THR A 41 14.38 -7.01 -2.37
CA THR A 41 15.74 -7.27 -2.85
C THR A 41 16.78 -6.27 -2.33
N GLY A 42 16.33 -5.26 -1.58
CA GLY A 42 17.18 -4.24 -1.00
C GLY A 42 18.11 -4.79 0.09
N SER A 43 19.17 -4.03 0.35
CA SER A 43 20.03 -4.30 1.51
C SER A 43 19.41 -3.69 2.77
N GLU A 44 19.65 -4.32 3.91
CA GLU A 44 19.22 -3.80 5.20
C GLU A 44 19.67 -2.34 5.40
N LEU A 45 18.80 -1.53 5.99
CA LEU A 45 19.12 -0.14 6.35
C LEU A 45 20.33 -0.10 7.29
N THR A 46 21.26 0.79 7.01
CA THR A 46 22.46 1.02 7.85
C THR A 46 22.15 1.88 9.08
N GLU A 47 21.05 2.60 9.06
CA GLU A 47 20.54 3.43 10.15
C GLU A 47 19.26 2.80 10.69
N ALA A 48 18.94 3.05 11.97
CA ALA A 48 17.70 2.58 12.56
C ALA A 48 16.49 3.14 11.79
N PRO A 49 15.50 2.30 11.45
CA PRO A 49 14.32 2.74 10.73
C PRO A 49 13.51 3.75 11.56
N GLU A 50 12.88 4.73 10.91
CA GLU A 50 12.07 5.76 11.55
C GLU A 50 10.70 5.22 12.01
N LEU A 51 10.73 4.28 12.93
CA LEU A 51 9.58 3.67 13.60
C LEU A 51 9.28 4.35 14.94
N PRO A 52 8.08 4.20 15.52
CA PRO A 52 7.76 4.77 16.83
C PRO A 52 8.69 4.28 17.93
N THR A 53 8.87 5.10 18.96
CA THR A 53 9.55 4.67 20.18
C THR A 53 8.86 3.42 20.75
N GLY A 54 9.64 2.42 21.14
CA GLY A 54 9.11 1.16 21.66
C GLY A 54 8.57 0.21 20.59
N TRP A 55 8.80 0.49 19.31
CA TRP A 55 8.50 -0.49 18.24
C TRP A 55 9.24 -1.80 18.55
N PRO A 56 8.55 -2.94 18.46
CA PRO A 56 9.18 -4.22 18.80
C PRO A 56 10.29 -4.60 17.79
N ASP A 57 11.26 -5.33 18.28
CA ASP A 57 12.23 -6.00 17.42
C ASP A 57 11.55 -7.18 16.72
N MET A 58 11.39 -7.08 15.41
CA MET A 58 10.78 -8.10 14.57
C MET A 58 11.90 -8.90 13.91
N GLY A 59 12.37 -9.94 14.59
CA GLY A 59 13.58 -10.69 14.20
C GLY A 59 13.60 -11.26 12.78
N GLU A 60 12.43 -11.52 12.21
CA GLU A 60 12.25 -12.02 10.84
C GLU A 60 12.06 -10.90 9.80
N VAL A 61 12.04 -9.62 10.23
CA VAL A 61 11.86 -8.46 9.34
C VAL A 61 13.19 -7.81 9.04
N THR A 62 13.47 -7.65 7.76
CA THR A 62 14.57 -6.82 7.25
C THR A 62 14.01 -5.55 6.63
N TYR A 63 14.27 -4.40 7.24
CA TYR A 63 13.92 -3.09 6.68
C TYR A 63 14.99 -2.63 5.70
N THR A 64 14.58 -2.25 4.48
CA THR A 64 15.49 -1.95 3.36
C THR A 64 15.32 -0.55 2.79
N GLN A 65 14.16 0.07 3.03
CA GLN A 65 13.85 1.41 2.52
C GLN A 65 13.10 2.23 3.57
N GLN A 66 13.27 3.56 3.51
CA GLN A 66 12.45 4.50 4.27
C GLN A 66 12.28 5.80 3.50
N SER A 67 11.14 6.45 3.67
CA SER A 67 10.81 7.71 3.00
C SER A 67 9.82 8.54 3.81
N ASP A 68 9.74 9.83 3.49
CA ASP A 68 8.83 10.77 4.08
C ASP A 68 7.72 11.15 3.09
N GLN A 69 6.49 10.99 3.52
CA GLN A 69 5.30 11.42 2.79
C GLN A 69 4.56 12.50 3.62
N GLY A 70 5.09 13.71 3.62
CA GLY A 70 4.63 14.77 4.50
C GLY A 70 4.86 14.42 5.98
N PRO A 71 3.82 14.40 6.83
CA PRO A 71 3.96 14.01 8.24
C PRO A 71 4.06 12.50 8.46
N THR A 72 3.86 11.69 7.41
CA THR A 72 3.89 10.23 7.49
C THR A 72 5.28 9.73 7.15
N LYS A 73 5.85 8.92 8.03
CA LYS A 73 7.03 8.13 7.74
C LYS A 73 6.59 6.79 7.15
N VAL A 74 7.30 6.35 6.13
CA VAL A 74 7.09 5.06 5.49
C VAL A 74 8.37 4.26 5.62
N VAL A 75 8.27 3.04 6.13
CA VAL A 75 9.39 2.10 6.25
C VAL A 75 9.00 0.82 5.56
N GLU A 76 9.87 0.31 4.71
CA GLU A 76 9.60 -0.83 3.87
C GLU A 76 10.70 -1.88 3.97
N GLY A 77 10.33 -3.12 3.71
CA GLY A 77 11.24 -4.24 3.76
C GLY A 77 10.55 -5.54 3.45
N TYR A 78 11.03 -6.61 4.03
CA TYR A 78 10.43 -7.93 3.89
C TYR A 78 10.48 -8.72 5.21
N PHE A 79 9.55 -9.63 5.36
CA PHE A 79 9.49 -10.64 6.41
C PHE A 79 9.90 -11.98 5.79
N ASP A 80 10.79 -12.71 6.44
CA ASP A 80 11.16 -14.07 6.03
C ASP A 80 10.15 -15.08 6.61
N GLY A 81 9.24 -15.56 5.77
CA GLY A 81 8.14 -16.46 6.15
C GLY A 81 6.93 -16.33 5.24
N ASP A 82 5.80 -16.87 5.67
CA ASP A 82 4.51 -16.74 4.99
C ASP A 82 3.66 -15.60 5.56
N ILE A 83 2.55 -15.28 4.89
CA ILE A 83 1.72 -14.13 5.24
C ILE A 83 0.97 -14.31 6.57
N GLU A 84 0.57 -15.54 6.91
CA GLU A 84 -0.11 -15.84 8.17
C GLU A 84 0.85 -15.66 9.34
N ALA A 85 2.09 -16.16 9.23
CA ALA A 85 3.13 -15.97 10.22
C ALA A 85 3.48 -14.49 10.40
N ALA A 86 3.63 -13.74 9.30
CA ALA A 86 3.90 -12.31 9.34
C ALA A 86 2.78 -11.53 10.04
N HIS A 87 1.51 -11.81 9.69
CA HIS A 87 0.34 -11.19 10.33
C HIS A 87 0.31 -11.44 11.83
N ASP A 88 0.43 -12.69 12.25
CA ASP A 88 0.36 -13.10 13.65
C ASP A 88 1.50 -12.50 14.46
N ASP A 89 2.70 -12.47 13.91
CA ASP A 89 3.88 -11.89 14.56
C ASP A 89 3.73 -10.38 14.74
N PHE A 90 3.39 -9.63 13.72
CA PHE A 90 3.17 -8.19 13.85
C PHE A 90 2.09 -7.87 14.89
N LYS A 91 0.96 -8.54 14.82
CA LYS A 91 -0.13 -8.34 15.77
C LYS A 91 0.28 -8.65 17.21
N ARG A 92 0.93 -9.79 17.43
CA ARG A 92 1.39 -10.24 18.75
C ARG A 92 2.43 -9.30 19.34
N GLU A 93 3.48 -8.99 18.59
CA GLU A 93 4.60 -8.18 19.06
C GLU A 93 4.21 -6.72 19.30
N LEU A 94 3.39 -6.14 18.45
CA LEU A 94 2.85 -4.79 18.66
C LEU A 94 2.01 -4.72 19.95
N GLN A 95 1.15 -5.70 20.19
CA GLN A 95 0.37 -5.78 21.44
C GLN A 95 1.28 -5.96 22.65
N ALA A 96 2.29 -6.82 22.60
CA ALA A 96 3.25 -7.05 23.66
C ALA A 96 4.08 -5.80 23.98
N ALA A 97 4.39 -4.98 22.96
CA ALA A 97 5.09 -3.70 23.10
C ALA A 97 4.18 -2.55 23.60
N GLY A 98 2.88 -2.79 23.83
CA GLY A 98 1.94 -1.81 24.36
C GLY A 98 1.19 -0.99 23.30
N PHE A 99 1.33 -1.31 22.03
CA PHE A 99 0.51 -0.71 20.98
C PHE A 99 -0.92 -1.28 20.99
N THR A 100 -1.89 -0.44 20.70
CA THR A 100 -3.29 -0.87 20.55
C THR A 100 -3.56 -1.20 19.10
N ILE A 101 -3.99 -2.42 18.80
CA ILE A 101 -4.48 -2.79 17.47
C ILE A 101 -5.89 -2.21 17.30
N LEU A 102 -6.08 -1.43 16.26
CA LEU A 102 -7.34 -0.76 15.92
C LEU A 102 -8.19 -1.60 14.98
N PHE A 103 -7.52 -2.29 14.07
CA PHE A 103 -8.11 -3.14 13.04
C PHE A 103 -7.05 -4.14 12.58
N ASP A 104 -7.45 -5.35 12.26
CA ASP A 104 -6.61 -6.33 11.60
C ASP A 104 -7.44 -7.17 10.62
N GLU A 105 -6.85 -7.49 9.48
CA GLU A 105 -7.44 -8.31 8.43
C GLU A 105 -6.36 -9.16 7.79
N LEU A 106 -6.71 -10.41 7.51
CA LEU A 106 -5.85 -11.37 6.81
C LEU A 106 -6.63 -11.96 5.64
N GLU A 107 -6.13 -11.81 4.45
CA GLU A 107 -6.62 -12.41 3.21
C GLU A 107 -5.59 -13.39 2.63
N ASP A 108 -5.92 -14.08 1.55
CA ASP A 108 -5.08 -15.13 0.97
C ASP A 108 -3.67 -14.64 0.58
N HIS A 109 -3.52 -13.37 0.16
CA HIS A 109 -2.27 -12.82 -0.38
C HIS A 109 -1.90 -11.45 0.18
N ASP A 110 -2.71 -10.90 1.06
CA ASP A 110 -2.43 -9.64 1.73
C ASP A 110 -2.99 -9.61 3.15
N SER A 111 -2.44 -8.72 3.97
CA SER A 111 -2.88 -8.51 5.33
C SER A 111 -2.64 -7.06 5.76
N GLU A 112 -3.48 -6.59 6.67
CA GLU A 112 -3.38 -5.26 7.25
C GLU A 112 -3.50 -5.33 8.78
N VAL A 113 -2.59 -4.63 9.47
CA VAL A 113 -2.64 -4.44 10.92
C VAL A 113 -2.53 -2.95 11.21
N SER A 114 -3.65 -2.32 11.58
CA SER A 114 -3.70 -0.91 11.97
C SER A 114 -3.49 -0.77 13.47
N TRP A 115 -2.66 0.18 13.85
CA TRP A 115 -2.19 0.34 15.21
C TRP A 115 -2.12 1.80 15.68
N LYS A 116 -2.09 2.01 17.00
CA LYS A 116 -1.74 3.28 17.65
C LYS A 116 -0.94 3.05 18.93
N GLY A 117 -0.05 3.97 19.23
CA GLY A 117 0.76 3.98 20.45
C GLY A 117 1.78 5.11 20.42
N GLU A 118 2.32 5.51 21.56
CA GLU A 118 3.40 6.50 21.69
C GLU A 118 3.11 7.83 20.95
N GLY A 119 1.83 8.27 20.92
CA GLY A 119 1.40 9.47 20.20
C GLY A 119 1.42 9.36 18.68
N ARG A 120 1.52 8.14 18.17
CA ARG A 120 1.59 7.79 16.75
C ARG A 120 0.47 6.82 16.38
N SER A 121 0.15 6.77 15.10
CA SER A 121 -0.74 5.77 14.52
C SER A 121 -0.28 5.40 13.13
N GLY A 122 -0.66 4.23 12.68
CA GLY A 122 -0.28 3.77 11.35
C GLY A 122 -0.85 2.41 11.03
N GLN A 123 -0.25 1.80 10.01
CA GLN A 123 -0.65 0.52 9.50
C GLN A 123 0.60 -0.27 9.08
N VAL A 124 0.57 -1.56 9.28
CA VAL A 124 1.43 -2.53 8.63
C VAL A 124 0.61 -3.18 7.53
N ALA A 125 1.02 -3.04 6.29
CA ALA A 125 0.49 -3.78 5.16
C ALA A 125 1.51 -4.86 4.76
N LEU A 126 1.02 -6.08 4.59
CA LEU A 126 1.81 -7.26 4.25
C LEU A 126 1.29 -7.84 2.92
N ARG A 127 2.19 -8.17 1.98
CA ARG A 127 1.78 -8.65 0.65
C ARG A 127 2.73 -9.69 0.09
N GLU A 128 2.17 -10.68 -0.60
CA GLU A 128 2.93 -11.69 -1.34
C GLU A 128 3.46 -11.15 -2.68
N GLU A 129 4.22 -10.05 -2.64
CA GLU A 129 4.72 -9.35 -3.84
C GLU A 129 6.24 -9.47 -4.02
N CYS A 130 6.94 -10.21 -3.16
CA CYS A 130 8.40 -10.39 -3.26
C CYS A 130 8.86 -11.34 -4.40
N GLY A 131 7.92 -11.99 -5.09
CA GLY A 131 8.25 -12.93 -6.17
C GLY A 131 8.76 -14.29 -5.68
N SER A 132 8.76 -14.54 -4.37
CA SER A 132 9.04 -15.83 -3.74
C SER A 132 8.00 -16.09 -2.66
N SER A 133 7.71 -17.36 -2.35
CA SER A 133 6.70 -17.76 -1.37
C SER A 133 7.19 -17.73 0.08
N ASP A 134 8.45 -17.45 0.29
CA ASP A 134 9.12 -17.42 1.58
C ASP A 134 9.49 -16.00 2.04
N LYS A 135 9.02 -14.99 1.29
CA LYS A 135 9.20 -13.58 1.63
C LYS A 135 7.92 -12.78 1.41
N ILE A 136 7.54 -12.04 2.43
CA ILE A 136 6.39 -11.15 2.42
C ILE A 136 6.88 -9.70 2.39
N TYR A 137 6.39 -8.92 1.45
CA TYR A 137 6.61 -7.47 1.44
C TYR A 137 5.96 -6.83 2.66
N VAL A 138 6.73 -6.00 3.35
CA VAL A 138 6.32 -5.25 4.55
C VAL A 138 6.33 -3.76 4.25
N HIS A 139 5.20 -3.10 4.47
CA HIS A 139 5.04 -1.65 4.34
C HIS A 139 4.46 -1.08 5.63
N VAL A 140 5.25 -0.34 6.37
CA VAL A 140 4.84 0.29 7.64
C VAL A 140 4.66 1.77 7.44
N THR A 141 3.46 2.28 7.69
CA THR A 141 3.20 3.72 7.80
C THR A 141 3.15 4.15 9.26
N ASN A 142 3.61 5.35 9.53
CA ASN A 142 3.72 5.90 10.88
C ASN A 142 3.56 7.43 10.83
N ARG A 143 2.50 7.97 11.45
CA ARG A 143 2.17 9.39 11.47
C ARG A 143 1.77 9.86 12.87
N PRO A 144 1.83 11.17 13.19
CA PRO A 144 1.24 11.70 14.41
C PRO A 144 -0.23 11.29 14.55
N ALA A 145 -0.64 10.87 15.76
CA ALA A 145 -2.00 10.43 16.07
C ALA A 145 -2.96 11.62 16.26
#